data_65daa0b99f6b65ada759426a3adb8f9b
#
_entry.id   65daa0b99f6b65ada759426a3adb8f9b
#
_cell.length_a   1.000
_cell.length_b   1.000
_cell.length_c   1.000
_cell.angle_alpha   90.00
_cell.angle_beta   90.00
_cell.angle_gamma   90.00
#
_symmetry.space_group_name_H-M   'P 1'
#
loop_
_entity.id
_entity.type
_entity.pdbx_description
1 polymer ?
#
loop_
_entity_poly.entity_id
_entity_poly.type
_entity_poly.pdbx_seq_one_letter_code
_entity_poly.pdbx_strand_id
1 'polypeptide(L)'
;AYAKYFTGNSYLAQISDAQIPFANVTFEPGCRNNWHIHKAATGGGQMLVCVAGRGWYQEEGKPAVEILPGTVIHIPANVKHWHGASKDSWFAHLAFSVPGEKTENIWLEPVSDEEYDKLDVE
;
A
#
# COMPACT_ATOMS: atom_id res chain seq x y z
N ALA A 1 15.27 -2.71 7.02
CA ALA A 1 14.59 -2.57 8.29
C ALA A 1 13.08 -2.79 8.17
N TYR A 2 12.44 -2.17 7.18
CA TYR A 2 11.00 -2.38 7.06
C TYR A 2 10.63 -3.61 6.24
N ALA A 3 11.61 -4.36 5.74
CA ALA A 3 11.36 -5.58 4.97
C ALA A 3 10.51 -6.60 5.74
N LYS A 4 10.57 -6.57 7.07
CA LYS A 4 9.78 -7.48 7.92
C LYS A 4 8.27 -7.24 7.80
N TYR A 5 7.86 -6.12 7.22
CA TYR A 5 6.44 -5.79 7.04
C TYR A 5 5.94 -6.12 5.65
N PHE A 6 6.75 -6.81 4.85
CA PHE A 6 6.42 -7.15 3.46
C PHE A 6 6.64 -8.63 3.21
N THR A 7 5.84 -9.18 2.31
CA THR A 7 6.11 -10.49 1.72
C THR A 7 6.66 -10.22 0.32
N GLY A 8 7.86 -10.70 0.03
CA GLY A 8 8.54 -10.43 -1.22
C GLY A 8 9.45 -9.21 -1.12
N ASN A 9 9.92 -8.74 -2.26
CA ASN A 9 10.87 -7.64 -2.33
C ASN A 9 10.23 -6.34 -2.79
N SER A 10 10.53 -5.26 -2.09
CA SER A 10 10.04 -3.94 -2.44
C SER A 10 11.18 -2.92 -2.33
N TYR A 11 11.02 -1.79 -3.00
CA TYR A 11 12.03 -0.75 -3.08
C TYR A 11 11.36 0.59 -2.84
N LEU A 12 11.94 1.39 -1.94
CA LEU A 12 11.41 2.70 -1.59
C LEU A 12 12.44 3.75 -1.93
N ALA A 13 12.03 4.77 -2.69
CA ALA A 13 12.86 5.92 -2.99
C ALA A 13 12.15 7.18 -2.54
N GLN A 14 12.71 7.85 -1.53
CA GLN A 14 12.17 9.11 -1.06
C GLN A 14 12.39 10.17 -2.13
N ILE A 15 11.31 10.78 -2.61
CA ILE A 15 11.38 11.78 -3.68
C ILE A 15 11.41 13.18 -3.09
N SER A 16 10.57 13.44 -2.08
CA SER A 16 10.54 14.75 -1.43
C SER A 16 10.15 14.59 0.03
N ASP A 17 10.78 15.39 0.89
CA ASP A 17 10.38 15.49 2.31
C ASP A 17 9.99 16.91 2.65
N ALA A 18 9.92 17.81 1.65
CA ALA A 18 9.51 19.20 1.85
C ALA A 18 8.02 19.34 1.62
N GLN A 19 7.36 20.16 2.43
CA GLN A 19 5.93 20.46 2.35
C GLN A 19 5.05 19.20 2.35
N ILE A 20 5.03 18.46 1.23
CA ILE A 20 4.27 17.21 1.11
C ILE A 20 5.26 16.08 0.87
N PRO A 21 5.59 15.31 1.90
CA PRO A 21 6.50 14.17 1.71
C PRO A 21 5.87 13.12 0.82
N PHE A 22 6.66 12.59 -0.13
CA PHE A 22 6.19 11.45 -0.91
C PHE A 22 7.36 10.63 -1.41
N ALA A 23 7.08 9.38 -1.71
CA ALA A 23 8.09 8.41 -2.11
C ALA A 23 7.55 7.53 -3.22
N ASN A 24 8.46 6.97 -4.00
CA ASN A 24 8.12 5.90 -4.95
C ASN A 24 8.34 4.57 -4.24
N VAL A 25 7.33 3.72 -4.27
CA VAL A 25 7.44 2.37 -3.73
C VAL A 25 7.21 1.40 -4.88
N THR A 26 8.17 0.52 -5.11
CA THR A 26 8.14 -0.45 -6.20
C THR A 26 8.14 -1.85 -5.62
N PHE A 27 7.20 -2.67 -6.08
CA PHE A 27 6.99 -4.03 -5.61
C PHE A 27 7.31 -4.99 -6.74
N GLU A 28 8.12 -6.01 -6.45
CA GLU A 28 8.29 -7.12 -7.39
C GLU A 28 7.00 -7.94 -7.47
N PRO A 29 6.81 -8.72 -8.55
CA PRO A 29 5.61 -9.56 -8.64
C PRO A 29 5.44 -10.42 -7.39
N GLY A 30 4.24 -10.46 -6.88
CA GLY A 30 3.91 -11.24 -5.69
C GLY A 30 4.18 -10.52 -4.37
N CYS A 31 4.88 -9.40 -4.38
CA CYS A 31 5.20 -8.67 -3.15
C CYS A 31 3.99 -7.88 -2.65
N ARG A 32 3.75 -7.93 -1.35
CA ARG A 32 2.70 -7.16 -0.73
C ARG A 32 3.11 -6.80 0.69
N ASN A 33 2.56 -5.70 1.22
CA ASN A 33 2.83 -5.36 2.61
C ASN A 33 1.85 -6.10 3.52
N ASN A 34 2.15 -6.08 4.81
CA ASN A 34 1.25 -6.65 5.81
C ASN A 34 0.01 -5.76 5.93
N TRP A 35 -1.06 -6.34 6.47
CA TRP A 35 -2.18 -5.54 6.93
C TRP A 35 -1.65 -4.47 7.87
N HIS A 36 -2.14 -3.25 7.74
CA HIS A 36 -1.69 -2.16 8.61
C HIS A 36 -2.71 -1.03 8.66
N ILE A 37 -2.48 -0.10 9.59
CA ILE A 37 -3.36 1.04 9.83
C ILE A 37 -2.50 2.28 9.92
N HIS A 38 -2.92 3.34 9.22
CA HIS A 38 -2.37 4.68 9.42
C HIS A 38 -3.25 5.39 10.45
N LYS A 39 -2.87 5.27 11.71
CA LYS A 39 -3.67 5.81 12.80
C LYS A 39 -3.46 7.32 12.91
N ALA A 40 -4.55 8.04 13.16
CA ALA A 40 -4.47 9.49 13.39
C ALA A 40 -5.66 9.92 14.25
N ALA A 41 -5.45 10.93 15.08
CA ALA A 41 -6.52 11.52 15.88
C ALA A 41 -7.41 12.39 14.99
N THR A 42 -6.79 13.18 14.10
CA THR A 42 -7.50 13.97 13.09
C THR A 42 -6.67 13.93 11.79
N GLY A 43 -7.34 14.03 10.65
CA GLY A 43 -6.67 13.97 9.35
C GLY A 43 -5.97 12.65 9.15
N GLY A 44 -4.81 12.67 8.50
CA GLY A 44 -4.01 11.49 8.29
C GLY A 44 -4.46 10.63 7.12
N GLY A 45 -3.91 9.40 7.05
CA GLY A 45 -4.14 8.51 5.95
C GLY A 45 -3.03 8.60 4.92
N GLN A 46 -3.28 8.04 3.75
CA GLN A 46 -2.27 7.99 2.69
C GLN A 46 -2.97 8.05 1.34
N MET A 47 -2.27 8.59 0.34
CA MET A 47 -2.74 8.54 -1.04
C MET A 47 -1.72 7.81 -1.88
N LEU A 48 -2.19 6.95 -2.76
CA LEU A 48 -1.35 6.22 -3.71
C LEU A 48 -1.73 6.62 -5.12
N VAL A 49 -0.71 6.82 -5.97
CA VAL A 49 -0.90 7.04 -7.39
C VAL A 49 -0.06 6.01 -8.13
N CYS A 50 -0.71 5.10 -8.85
CA CYS A 50 0.02 4.08 -9.59
C CYS A 50 0.69 4.69 -10.81
N VAL A 51 1.97 4.42 -10.99
CA VAL A 51 2.73 4.93 -12.13
C VAL A 51 3.19 3.85 -13.08
N ALA A 52 3.21 2.57 -12.64
CA ALA A 52 3.62 1.46 -13.51
C ALA A 52 3.10 0.16 -12.96
N GLY A 53 2.87 -0.80 -13.86
CA GLY A 53 2.53 -2.16 -13.49
C GLY A 53 1.09 -2.36 -13.07
N ARG A 54 0.88 -3.38 -12.26
CA ARG A 54 -0.46 -3.76 -11.81
C ARG A 54 -0.39 -4.22 -10.36
N GLY A 55 -1.34 -3.79 -9.56
CA GLY A 55 -1.38 -4.16 -8.15
C GLY A 55 -2.78 -4.22 -7.58
N TRP A 56 -2.84 -4.40 -6.27
CA TRP A 56 -4.08 -4.56 -5.52
C TRP A 56 -4.08 -3.70 -4.28
N TYR A 57 -5.27 -3.26 -3.89
CA TYR A 57 -5.53 -2.60 -2.61
C TYR A 57 -6.78 -3.22 -2.01
N GLN A 58 -6.73 -3.51 -0.71
CA GLN A 58 -7.89 -4.08 -0.04
C GLN A 58 -8.02 -3.54 1.37
N GLU A 59 -9.22 -3.08 1.71
CA GLU A 59 -9.61 -2.74 3.08
C GLU A 59 -10.25 -3.97 3.71
N GLU A 60 -10.03 -4.14 4.99
CA GLU A 60 -10.60 -5.27 5.72
C GLU A 60 -12.11 -5.31 5.55
N GLY A 61 -12.63 -6.48 5.21
CA GLY A 61 -14.07 -6.69 5.03
C GLY A 61 -14.61 -6.25 3.68
N LYS A 62 -13.75 -5.80 2.77
CA LYS A 62 -14.17 -5.34 1.43
C LYS A 62 -13.44 -6.10 0.34
N PRO A 63 -14.00 -6.14 -0.89
CA PRO A 63 -13.29 -6.74 -2.01
C PRO A 63 -12.02 -5.97 -2.35
N ALA A 64 -11.03 -6.68 -2.87
CA ALA A 64 -9.81 -6.05 -3.36
C ALA A 64 -10.10 -5.21 -4.61
N VAL A 65 -9.38 -4.11 -4.74
CA VAL A 65 -9.50 -3.18 -5.87
C VAL A 65 -8.25 -3.31 -6.72
N GLU A 66 -8.42 -3.50 -8.02
CA GLU A 66 -7.31 -3.56 -8.95
C GLU A 66 -6.74 -2.16 -9.17
N ILE A 67 -5.41 -2.06 -9.19
CA ILE A 67 -4.71 -0.79 -9.40
C ILE A 67 -3.92 -0.87 -10.69
N LEU A 68 -4.19 0.05 -11.60
CA LEU A 68 -3.49 0.18 -12.89
C LEU A 68 -2.88 1.57 -12.98
N PRO A 69 -1.94 1.81 -13.92
CA PRO A 69 -1.33 3.14 -14.06
C PRO A 69 -2.39 4.23 -14.20
N GLY A 70 -2.24 5.29 -13.43
CA GLY A 70 -3.19 6.39 -13.35
C GLY A 70 -4.25 6.23 -12.28
N THR A 71 -4.37 5.06 -11.67
CA THR A 71 -5.33 4.85 -10.57
C THR A 71 -4.85 5.59 -9.33
N VAL A 72 -5.74 6.31 -8.69
CA VAL A 72 -5.50 7.01 -7.42
C VAL A 72 -6.30 6.32 -6.33
N ILE A 73 -5.63 5.92 -5.27
CA ILE A 73 -6.28 5.31 -4.10
C ILE A 73 -6.14 6.27 -2.94
N HIS A 74 -7.26 6.63 -2.33
CA HIS A 74 -7.26 7.40 -1.09
C HIS A 74 -7.50 6.44 0.06
N ILE A 75 -6.50 6.29 0.92
CA ILE A 75 -6.58 5.40 2.07
C ILE A 75 -6.91 6.24 3.29
N PRO A 76 -8.12 6.10 3.85
CA PRO A 76 -8.48 6.87 5.04
C PRO A 76 -7.64 6.49 6.24
N ALA A 77 -7.46 7.41 7.17
CA ALA A 77 -6.83 7.10 8.44
C ALA A 77 -7.67 6.07 9.20
N ASN A 78 -7.00 5.28 10.03
CA ASN A 78 -7.63 4.33 10.95
C ASN A 78 -8.32 3.15 10.27
N VAL A 79 -8.04 2.91 8.99
CA VAL A 79 -8.61 1.79 8.25
C VAL A 79 -7.54 0.70 8.07
N LYS A 80 -7.89 -0.53 8.42
CA LYS A 80 -7.01 -1.68 8.22
C LYS A 80 -7.01 -2.06 6.75
N HIS A 81 -5.83 -2.10 6.14
CA HIS A 81 -5.70 -2.35 4.71
C HIS A 81 -4.33 -2.93 4.36
N TRP A 82 -4.17 -3.35 3.11
CA TRP A 82 -2.89 -3.70 2.53
C TRP A 82 -2.89 -3.34 1.06
N HIS A 83 -1.70 -3.26 0.46
CA HIS A 83 -1.55 -3.14 -0.99
C HIS A 83 -0.29 -3.88 -1.43
N GLY A 84 -0.21 -4.18 -2.73
CA GLY A 84 0.91 -4.92 -3.26
C GLY A 84 0.76 -5.19 -4.74
N ALA A 85 1.78 -5.86 -5.31
CA ALA A 85 1.82 -6.19 -6.72
C ALA A 85 0.94 -7.38 -7.03
N SER A 86 0.55 -7.52 -8.31
CA SER A 86 -0.08 -8.74 -8.76
C SER A 86 0.97 -9.84 -8.84
N LYS A 87 0.53 -11.09 -9.02
CA LYS A 87 1.45 -12.23 -9.05
C LYS A 87 2.43 -12.18 -10.20
N ASP A 88 2.03 -11.59 -11.31
CA ASP A 88 2.78 -11.65 -12.56
C ASP A 88 3.20 -10.28 -13.08
N SER A 89 3.14 -9.24 -12.26
CA SER A 89 3.52 -7.90 -12.68
C SER A 89 4.19 -7.13 -11.55
N TRP A 90 5.17 -6.32 -11.90
CA TRP A 90 5.69 -5.30 -11.01
C TRP A 90 4.59 -4.28 -10.75
N PHE A 91 4.71 -3.56 -9.67
CA PHE A 91 3.78 -2.50 -9.30
C PHE A 91 4.56 -1.37 -8.66
N ALA A 92 4.45 -0.18 -9.22
CA ALA A 92 5.09 0.99 -8.67
C ALA A 92 4.06 2.10 -8.45
N HIS A 93 4.12 2.72 -7.29
CA HIS A 93 3.22 3.82 -6.97
C HIS A 93 3.95 4.91 -6.22
N LEU A 94 3.42 6.12 -6.32
CA LEU A 94 3.82 7.22 -5.43
C LEU A 94 2.96 7.12 -4.18
N ALA A 95 3.59 7.31 -3.03
CA ALA A 95 2.89 7.29 -1.75
C ALA A 95 3.02 8.66 -1.10
N PHE A 96 1.87 9.27 -0.83
CA PHE A 96 1.80 10.59 -0.20
C PHE A 96 1.20 10.42 1.19
N SER A 97 1.91 10.93 2.21
CA SER A 97 1.38 10.93 3.57
C SER A 97 0.48 12.15 3.75
N VAL A 98 -0.75 11.91 4.16
CA VAL A 98 -1.69 13.01 4.41
C VAL A 98 -1.42 13.56 5.81
N PRO A 99 -1.24 14.89 5.95
CA PRO A 99 -0.98 15.47 7.27
C PRO A 99 -2.11 15.18 8.26
N GLY A 100 -1.75 14.95 9.51
CA GLY A 100 -2.72 14.69 10.56
C GLY A 100 -2.08 14.84 11.92
N GLU A 101 -2.91 14.70 12.97
CA GLU A 101 -2.47 14.82 14.34
C GLU A 101 -2.32 13.46 14.98
N LYS A 102 -1.23 13.26 15.73
CA LYS A 102 -0.93 12.03 16.46
C LYS A 102 -0.93 10.85 15.52
N THR A 103 -0.21 10.99 14.40
CA THR A 103 -0.14 9.94 13.38
C THR A 103 0.81 8.85 13.81
N GLU A 104 0.44 7.61 13.47
CA GLU A 104 1.24 6.44 13.82
C GLU A 104 0.89 5.31 12.85
N ASN A 105 1.90 4.53 12.43
CA ASN A 105 1.68 3.35 11.61
C ASN A 105 1.65 2.12 12.49
N ILE A 106 0.58 1.34 12.40
CA ILE A 106 0.43 0.11 13.15
C ILE A 106 0.50 -1.05 12.16
N TRP A 107 1.55 -1.87 12.28
CA TRP A 107 1.76 -3.02 11.42
C TRP A 107 1.13 -4.25 12.05
N LEU A 108 0.39 -5.02 11.25
CA LEU A 108 -0.38 -6.16 11.71
C LEU A 108 0.10 -7.43 10.99
N GLU A 109 -0.79 -8.40 10.84
CA GLU A 109 -0.42 -9.71 10.29
C GLU A 109 -0.14 -9.65 8.79
N PRO A 110 0.66 -10.57 8.25
CA PRO A 110 0.84 -10.68 6.81
C PRO A 110 -0.46 -11.05 6.11
N VAL A 111 -0.57 -10.66 4.83
CA VAL A 111 -1.65 -11.12 3.98
C VAL A 111 -1.35 -12.58 3.63
N SER A 112 -2.24 -13.51 3.95
CA SER A 112 -1.98 -14.91 3.71
C SER A 112 -1.91 -15.21 2.22
N ASP A 113 -1.14 -16.24 1.86
CA ASP A 113 -1.07 -16.68 0.47
C ASP A 113 -2.44 -17.08 -0.05
N GLU A 114 -3.26 -17.68 0.82
CA GLU A 114 -4.61 -18.09 0.45
C GLU A 114 -5.47 -16.90 0.05
N GLU A 115 -5.45 -15.83 0.83
CA GLU A 115 -6.21 -14.62 0.50
C GLU A 115 -5.68 -13.97 -0.77
N TYR A 116 -4.36 -13.88 -0.87
CA TYR A 116 -3.73 -13.22 -2.00
C TYR A 116 -3.98 -14.01 -3.30
N ASP A 117 -3.91 -15.32 -3.24
CA ASP A 117 -4.06 -16.16 -4.44
C ASP A 117 -5.47 -16.09 -5.03
N LYS A 118 -6.46 -15.69 -4.25
CA LYS A 118 -7.83 -15.56 -4.75
C LYS A 118 -8.03 -14.35 -5.64
N LEU A 119 -7.12 -13.38 -5.62
CA LEU A 119 -7.33 -12.11 -6.30
C LEU A 119 -7.29 -12.22 -7.82
N ASP A 120 -6.54 -13.18 -8.35
CA ASP A 120 -6.41 -13.38 -9.79
C ASP A 120 -7.35 -14.46 -10.34
N VAL A 121 -8.26 -14.94 -9.53
CA VAL A 121 -9.26 -15.92 -9.96
C VAL A 121 -10.51 -15.18 -10.38
N GLU A 122 -10.84 -15.29 -11.66
CA GLU A 122 -12.03 -14.67 -12.24
C GLU A 122 -12.89 -15.72 -12.86
#